data_4eb659d2c3d1f62b55036be4c19007c8
#
_entry.id   4eb659d2c3d1f62b55036be4c19007c8
#
_cell.length_a   1.000
_cell.length_b   1.000
_cell.length_c   1.000
_cell.angle_alpha   90.00
_cell.angle_beta   90.00
_cell.angle_gamma   90.00
#
_symmetry.space_group_name_H-M   'P 1'
#
loop_
_entity.id
_entity.type
_entity.pdbx_description
1 polymer ?
#
loop_
_entity_poly.entity_id
_entity_poly.type
_entity_poly.pdbx_seq_one_letter_code
_entity_poly.pdbx_strand_id
1 'polypeptide(L)'
;TSMAAPLVKWSIEVTRLQDLPRIMRRAAKIAMTPPTGPVFISLPGDILNEIAEIDMGHSVRIDHRVRPSDKSLDALANALLSAKNPVIISGQELSSQQAFVDASALASLLGAGVFQESVPFSATFPTSHPQYLGMLTRSQENVRKTLDPFDLVLCLGADLLRMSVYSPVEPLPNHSRVLHLSERSWELGKNYRTELALQANVCETLSVLLPLLRSRIDTKYKEQAQIRAKALEQQNWAVTRNKLTTQVLTQSSMRPMSASTFVMHITNQLTPDVIVVEEALTSTQSLPQYLHQHYPDSFFGLASGGLGFAIPGAVGVSMAKPDRPVVAIVGDGSAMYGIQGLWTAAHFKLPITYVIANNMGYRIIKERLVSMQGSDRFIGMDMNDPAINYCQLAQSMGMGSIKVSDPADLDAALKAGIQSGKPNLIEVVVSNGFGN
;
A
#
# COMPACT_ATOMS: atom_id res chain seq x y z
N THR A 1 11.20 -19.28 -22.35
CA THR A 1 12.00 -18.76 -21.22
C THR A 1 12.65 -17.41 -21.51
N SER A 2 13.24 -17.21 -22.70
CA SER A 2 13.92 -15.95 -23.07
C SER A 2 13.02 -14.72 -23.02
N MET A 3 11.76 -14.83 -23.42
CA MET A 3 10.78 -13.73 -23.32
C MET A 3 10.46 -13.33 -21.87
N ALA A 4 10.44 -14.29 -20.95
CA ALA A 4 10.18 -14.04 -19.54
C ALA A 4 11.44 -13.57 -18.77
N ALA A 5 12.63 -13.95 -19.20
CA ALA A 5 13.88 -13.70 -18.48
C ALA A 5 14.10 -12.25 -18.04
N PRO A 6 13.81 -11.20 -18.83
CA PRO A 6 13.99 -9.82 -18.40
C PRO A 6 12.92 -9.34 -17.38
N LEU A 7 11.83 -10.09 -17.18
CA LEU A 7 10.71 -9.71 -16.34
C LEU A 7 10.66 -10.45 -14.99
N VAL A 8 11.52 -11.48 -14.83
CA VAL A 8 11.50 -12.36 -13.65
C VAL A 8 12.88 -12.55 -13.06
N LYS A 9 12.96 -12.96 -11.78
CA LYS A 9 14.25 -13.27 -11.13
C LYS A 9 14.97 -14.45 -11.75
N TRP A 10 14.23 -15.41 -12.29
CA TRP A 10 14.76 -16.62 -12.88
C TRP A 10 13.73 -17.27 -13.80
N SER A 11 14.20 -17.80 -14.91
CA SER A 11 13.36 -18.53 -15.85
C SER A 11 14.03 -19.83 -16.29
N ILE A 12 13.26 -20.90 -16.41
CA ILE A 12 13.73 -22.22 -16.85
C ILE A 12 12.63 -22.97 -17.57
N GLU A 13 13.04 -23.87 -18.45
CA GLU A 13 12.16 -24.89 -19.03
C GLU A 13 12.50 -26.24 -18.43
N VAL A 14 11.48 -27.03 -18.11
CA VAL A 14 11.62 -28.41 -17.67
C VAL A 14 11.76 -29.28 -18.91
N THR A 15 12.92 -29.91 -19.07
CA THR A 15 13.24 -30.78 -20.23
C THR A 15 13.16 -32.27 -19.90
N ARG A 16 13.03 -32.62 -18.61
CA ARG A 16 12.90 -34.00 -18.12
C ARG A 16 12.02 -34.02 -16.90
N LEU A 17 11.07 -34.94 -16.83
CA LEU A 17 10.15 -35.06 -15.69
C LEU A 17 10.89 -35.30 -14.35
N GLN A 18 11.97 -36.09 -14.35
CA GLN A 18 12.77 -36.38 -13.16
C GLN A 18 13.42 -35.13 -12.54
N ASP A 19 13.59 -34.07 -13.32
CA ASP A 19 14.17 -32.80 -12.84
C ASP A 19 13.12 -31.87 -12.21
N LEU A 20 11.83 -32.11 -12.44
CA LEU A 20 10.74 -31.25 -11.99
C LEU A 20 10.78 -30.95 -10.48
N PRO A 21 10.91 -31.92 -9.55
CA PRO A 21 10.94 -31.62 -8.12
C PRO A 21 12.12 -30.72 -7.74
N ARG A 22 13.30 -30.91 -8.33
CA ARG A 22 14.48 -30.09 -8.10
C ARG A 22 14.30 -28.66 -8.63
N ILE A 23 13.72 -28.53 -9.81
CA ILE A 23 13.43 -27.25 -10.45
C ILE A 23 12.41 -26.47 -9.59
N MET A 24 11.34 -27.11 -9.15
CA MET A 24 10.32 -26.49 -8.30
C MET A 24 10.89 -26.01 -6.96
N ARG A 25 11.73 -26.81 -6.29
CA ARG A 25 12.42 -26.38 -5.07
C ARG A 25 13.33 -25.18 -5.30
N ARG A 26 14.12 -25.19 -6.41
CA ARG A 26 14.98 -24.07 -6.77
C ARG A 26 14.16 -22.81 -7.09
N ALA A 27 13.08 -22.94 -7.83
CA ALA A 27 12.19 -21.84 -8.17
C ALA A 27 11.58 -21.19 -6.91
N ALA A 28 11.03 -22.00 -6.02
CA ALA A 28 10.49 -21.54 -4.75
C ALA A 28 11.55 -20.82 -3.90
N LYS A 29 12.75 -21.41 -3.78
CA LYS A 29 13.88 -20.78 -3.08
C LYS A 29 14.21 -19.42 -3.69
N ILE A 30 14.37 -19.32 -5.02
CA ILE A 30 14.74 -18.07 -5.70
C ILE A 30 13.65 -17.02 -5.54
N ALA A 31 12.38 -17.40 -5.72
CA ALA A 31 11.26 -16.49 -5.58
C ALA A 31 11.16 -15.89 -4.18
N MET A 32 11.38 -16.70 -3.15
CA MET A 32 11.22 -16.33 -1.74
C MET A 32 12.46 -15.71 -1.10
N THR A 33 13.63 -15.78 -1.72
CA THR A 33 14.84 -15.13 -1.18
C THR A 33 14.78 -13.62 -1.45
N PRO A 34 14.95 -12.75 -0.44
CA PRO A 34 14.98 -11.30 -0.65
C PRO A 34 16.12 -10.83 -1.60
N PRO A 35 15.85 -9.80 -2.41
CA PRO A 35 14.55 -9.21 -2.69
C PRO A 35 13.66 -10.23 -3.39
N THR A 36 12.48 -10.51 -2.83
CA THR A 36 11.54 -11.48 -3.39
C THR A 36 11.05 -11.05 -4.77
N GLY A 37 10.74 -12.01 -5.63
CA GLY A 37 10.27 -11.69 -6.96
C GLY A 37 9.83 -12.93 -7.74
N PRO A 38 9.14 -12.72 -8.88
CA PRO A 38 8.58 -13.81 -9.67
C PRO A 38 9.65 -14.66 -10.31
N VAL A 39 9.31 -15.92 -10.54
CA VAL A 39 10.09 -16.87 -11.36
C VAL A 39 9.17 -17.46 -12.44
N PHE A 40 9.73 -17.83 -13.56
CA PHE A 40 9.00 -18.43 -14.67
C PHE A 40 9.48 -19.85 -14.93
N ILE A 41 8.57 -20.81 -14.97
CA ILE A 41 8.85 -22.21 -15.31
C ILE A 41 7.98 -22.59 -16.51
N SER A 42 8.63 -22.98 -17.60
CA SER A 42 7.97 -23.56 -18.77
C SER A 42 7.82 -25.07 -18.55
N LEU A 43 6.61 -25.57 -18.72
CA LEU A 43 6.25 -26.97 -18.64
C LEU A 43 5.74 -27.41 -20.02
N PRO A 44 6.60 -28.01 -20.89
CA PRO A 44 6.18 -28.53 -22.18
C PRO A 44 5.11 -29.62 -22.05
N GLY A 45 4.25 -29.73 -23.07
CA GLY A 45 3.12 -30.65 -23.04
C GLY A 45 3.51 -32.15 -22.99
N ASP A 46 4.63 -32.52 -23.58
CA ASP A 46 5.21 -33.85 -23.48
C ASP A 46 5.58 -34.20 -22.05
N ILE A 47 6.28 -33.29 -21.34
CA ILE A 47 6.63 -33.46 -19.92
C ILE A 47 5.39 -33.56 -19.02
N LEU A 48 4.34 -32.77 -19.30
CA LEU A 48 3.09 -32.81 -18.54
C LEU A 48 2.31 -34.11 -18.70
N ASN A 49 2.51 -34.84 -19.81
CA ASN A 49 1.86 -36.12 -20.09
C ASN A 49 2.68 -37.33 -19.63
N GLU A 50 3.95 -37.14 -19.21
CA GLU A 50 4.78 -38.22 -18.69
C GLU A 50 4.32 -38.66 -17.29
N ILE A 51 4.49 -39.95 -17.00
CA ILE A 51 4.29 -40.55 -15.67
C ILE A 51 5.57 -41.27 -15.28
N ALA A 52 6.09 -40.95 -14.11
CA ALA A 52 7.26 -41.62 -13.55
C ALA A 52 7.19 -41.67 -12.01
N GLU A 53 7.88 -42.63 -11.42
CA GLU A 53 8.19 -42.60 -9.99
C GLU A 53 9.26 -41.52 -9.76
N ILE A 54 8.94 -40.51 -8.90
CA ILE A 54 9.79 -39.37 -8.65
C ILE A 54 9.93 -39.18 -7.15
N ASP A 55 11.18 -39.08 -6.67
CA ASP A 55 11.43 -38.61 -5.30
C ASP A 55 11.12 -37.11 -5.19
N MET A 56 10.03 -36.78 -4.53
CA MET A 56 9.65 -35.39 -4.29
C MET A 56 10.60 -34.68 -3.33
N GLY A 57 11.36 -35.42 -2.52
CA GLY A 57 12.29 -34.89 -1.53
C GLY A 57 11.62 -33.94 -0.52
N HIS A 58 12.44 -33.27 0.28
CA HIS A 58 11.96 -32.29 1.26
C HIS A 58 12.37 -30.89 0.85
N SER A 59 11.48 -29.91 1.07
CA SER A 59 11.78 -28.50 0.87
C SER A 59 12.40 -27.92 2.15
N VAL A 60 13.46 -27.14 2.01
CA VAL A 60 14.06 -26.36 3.11
C VAL A 60 13.83 -24.89 2.83
N ARG A 61 13.33 -24.15 3.82
CA ARG A 61 13.28 -22.69 3.78
C ARG A 61 14.58 -22.16 4.38
N ILE A 62 15.22 -21.25 3.64
CA ILE A 62 16.40 -20.55 4.14
C ILE A 62 15.91 -19.45 5.08
N ASP A 63 16.47 -19.40 6.29
CA ASP A 63 16.36 -18.22 7.15
C ASP A 63 17.30 -17.13 6.60
N HIS A 64 16.71 -16.10 6.02
CA HIS A 64 17.40 -14.97 5.43
C HIS A 64 17.24 -13.68 6.24
N ARG A 65 16.68 -13.79 7.45
CA ARG A 65 16.53 -12.65 8.36
C ARG A 65 17.88 -12.31 8.98
N VAL A 66 18.52 -11.30 8.40
CA VAL A 66 19.82 -10.82 8.84
C VAL A 66 19.69 -9.48 9.57
N ARG A 67 20.53 -9.26 10.56
CA ARG A 67 20.66 -7.99 11.28
C ARG A 67 22.02 -7.35 10.97
N PRO A 68 22.16 -6.01 11.16
CA PRO A 68 23.44 -5.34 10.99
C PRO A 68 24.47 -5.83 12.01
N SER A 69 25.76 -5.63 11.70
CA SER A 69 26.84 -5.83 12.67
C SER A 69 26.67 -4.91 13.88
N ASP A 70 27.27 -5.30 15.03
CA ASP A 70 27.20 -4.49 16.25
C ASP A 70 27.79 -3.08 16.03
N LYS A 71 28.86 -2.95 15.25
CA LYS A 71 29.42 -1.65 14.86
C LYS A 71 28.40 -0.78 14.09
N SER A 72 27.64 -1.38 13.19
CA SER A 72 26.61 -0.68 12.41
C SER A 72 25.41 -0.32 13.27
N LEU A 73 25.02 -1.20 14.21
CA LEU A 73 23.98 -0.92 15.19
C LEU A 73 24.37 0.23 16.13
N ASP A 74 25.63 0.26 16.59
CA ASP A 74 26.15 1.37 17.39
C ASP A 74 26.13 2.69 16.63
N ALA A 75 26.54 2.69 15.36
CA ALA A 75 26.49 3.86 14.51
C ALA A 75 25.05 4.36 14.30
N LEU A 76 24.10 3.42 14.04
CA LEU A 76 22.68 3.74 13.91
C LEU A 76 22.12 4.33 15.21
N ALA A 77 22.38 3.70 16.34
CA ALA A 77 21.93 4.18 17.65
C ALA A 77 22.46 5.58 17.97
N ASN A 78 23.76 5.81 17.76
CA ASN A 78 24.39 7.11 18.01
C ASN A 78 23.81 8.20 17.08
N ALA A 79 23.59 7.89 15.80
CA ALA A 79 22.98 8.81 14.85
C ALA A 79 21.57 9.21 15.28
N LEU A 80 20.73 8.22 15.68
CA LEU A 80 19.37 8.47 16.16
C LEU A 80 19.33 9.29 17.45
N LEU A 81 20.19 8.99 18.41
CA LEU A 81 20.24 9.70 19.70
C LEU A 81 20.83 11.11 19.59
N SER A 82 21.63 11.40 18.57
CA SER A 82 22.16 12.74 18.33
C SER A 82 21.20 13.67 17.60
N ALA A 83 20.11 13.13 17.05
CA ALA A 83 19.13 13.92 16.32
C ALA A 83 18.29 14.81 17.26
N LYS A 84 18.07 16.06 16.86
CA LYS A 84 17.24 17.02 17.61
C LYS A 84 15.76 16.85 17.28
N ASN A 85 15.46 16.59 16.02
CA ASN A 85 14.10 16.44 15.51
C ASN A 85 14.04 15.31 14.45
N PRO A 86 14.10 14.03 14.87
CA PRO A 86 14.08 12.91 13.94
C PRO A 86 12.70 12.67 13.35
N VAL A 87 12.67 12.14 12.11
CA VAL A 87 11.46 11.65 11.44
C VAL A 87 11.70 10.27 10.85
N ILE A 88 10.67 9.44 10.85
CA ILE A 88 10.68 8.09 10.24
C ILE A 88 9.82 8.13 8.98
N ILE A 89 10.35 7.63 7.86
CA ILE A 89 9.58 7.29 6.68
C ILE A 89 9.34 5.80 6.71
N SER A 90 8.10 5.39 6.97
CA SER A 90 7.69 3.99 7.08
C SER A 90 7.31 3.40 5.73
N GLY A 91 7.78 2.20 5.44
CA GLY A 91 7.51 1.52 4.18
C GLY A 91 6.94 0.11 4.32
N GLN A 92 6.76 -0.52 3.18
CA GLN A 92 6.10 -1.80 3.05
C GLN A 92 6.75 -2.96 3.82
N GLU A 93 8.06 -2.89 4.10
CA GLU A 93 8.73 -3.94 4.86
C GLU A 93 8.23 -4.04 6.30
N LEU A 94 7.69 -2.95 6.86
CA LEU A 94 7.03 -2.99 8.17
C LEU A 94 5.79 -3.88 8.17
N SER A 95 5.05 -3.92 7.05
CA SER A 95 3.92 -4.82 6.88
C SER A 95 4.37 -6.26 6.67
N SER A 96 5.23 -6.50 5.68
CA SER A 96 5.65 -7.85 5.31
C SER A 96 6.42 -8.57 6.43
N GLN A 97 7.10 -7.83 7.30
CA GLN A 97 7.87 -8.34 8.43
C GLN A 97 7.14 -8.23 9.78
N GLN A 98 5.86 -7.83 9.78
CA GLN A 98 5.02 -7.69 10.98
C GLN A 98 5.63 -6.77 12.07
N ALA A 99 6.31 -5.70 11.66
CA ALA A 99 7.13 -4.85 12.52
C ALA A 99 6.41 -3.62 13.11
N PHE A 100 5.07 -3.57 13.09
CA PHE A 100 4.28 -2.40 13.55
C PHE A 100 4.53 -2.08 15.03
N VAL A 101 4.60 -3.08 15.89
CA VAL A 101 4.80 -2.91 17.33
C VAL A 101 6.16 -2.29 17.61
N ASP A 102 7.20 -2.83 17.00
CA ASP A 102 8.57 -2.36 17.22
C ASP A 102 8.82 -0.99 16.59
N ALA A 103 8.27 -0.74 15.40
CA ALA A 103 8.34 0.58 14.76
C ALA A 103 7.61 1.65 15.58
N SER A 104 6.44 1.33 16.16
CA SER A 104 5.71 2.20 17.07
C SER A 104 6.49 2.48 18.35
N ALA A 105 7.13 1.44 18.91
CA ALA A 105 8.00 1.60 20.08
C ALA A 105 9.22 2.49 19.77
N LEU A 106 9.82 2.34 18.57
CA LEU A 106 10.92 3.20 18.12
C LEU A 106 10.48 4.66 18.01
N ALA A 107 9.36 4.92 17.32
CA ALA A 107 8.81 6.27 17.17
C ALA A 107 8.57 6.92 18.54
N SER A 108 7.91 6.19 19.46
CA SER A 108 7.64 6.68 20.83
C SER A 108 8.93 6.95 21.61
N LEU A 109 9.91 6.05 21.54
CA LEU A 109 11.18 6.16 22.26
C LEU A 109 11.98 7.39 21.82
N LEU A 110 11.97 7.69 20.52
CA LEU A 110 12.69 8.83 19.92
C LEU A 110 11.87 10.13 19.99
N GLY A 111 10.58 10.09 20.24
CA GLY A 111 9.67 11.23 20.02
C GLY A 111 9.66 11.65 18.55
N ALA A 112 9.82 10.71 17.61
CA ALA A 112 9.95 10.96 16.19
C ALA A 112 8.60 11.01 15.48
N GLY A 113 8.41 11.96 14.55
CA GLY A 113 7.28 11.93 13.64
C GLY A 113 7.37 10.75 12.68
N VAL A 114 6.23 10.24 12.22
CA VAL A 114 6.19 9.15 11.24
C VAL A 114 5.36 9.56 10.04
N PHE A 115 5.96 9.49 8.87
CA PHE A 115 5.26 9.58 7.59
C PHE A 115 5.29 8.23 6.87
N GLN A 116 4.19 7.88 6.23
CA GLN A 116 4.15 6.81 5.26
C GLN A 116 4.83 7.25 3.94
N GLU A 117 5.52 6.34 3.27
CA GLU A 117 6.10 6.61 1.94
C GLU A 117 5.03 7.06 0.91
N SER A 118 5.48 7.73 -0.16
CA SER A 118 4.58 8.41 -1.12
C SER A 118 3.77 7.49 -2.04
N VAL A 119 4.08 6.19 -2.09
CA VAL A 119 3.39 5.21 -2.95
C VAL A 119 3.22 3.90 -2.18
N PRO A 120 2.44 3.88 -1.11
CA PRO A 120 2.23 2.66 -0.36
C PRO A 120 1.26 1.74 -1.10
N PHE A 121 1.57 0.46 -1.12
CA PHE A 121 0.66 -0.59 -1.59
C PHE A 121 0.34 -1.62 -0.48
N SER A 122 0.74 -1.33 0.74
CA SER A 122 0.34 -2.02 1.95
C SER A 122 0.21 -1.03 3.10
N ALA A 123 -0.40 -1.44 4.19
CA ALA A 123 -0.32 -0.69 5.43
C ALA A 123 1.15 -0.63 5.89
N THR A 124 1.65 0.53 6.30
CA THR A 124 3.06 0.69 6.66
C THR A 124 3.29 1.10 8.11
N PHE A 125 2.23 1.63 8.77
CA PHE A 125 2.30 2.06 10.16
C PHE A 125 0.89 2.21 10.75
N PRO A 126 0.67 1.97 12.06
CA PRO A 126 -0.65 2.17 12.66
C PRO A 126 -1.01 3.66 12.69
N THR A 127 -2.10 4.02 12.01
CA THR A 127 -2.55 5.41 11.89
C THR A 127 -3.09 5.98 13.20
N SER A 128 -3.41 5.14 14.19
CA SER A 128 -3.81 5.53 15.53
C SER A 128 -2.65 6.02 16.41
N HIS A 129 -1.39 5.83 15.97
CA HIS A 129 -0.23 6.26 16.74
C HIS A 129 -0.18 7.80 16.82
N PRO A 130 0.00 8.41 18.01
CA PRO A 130 -0.07 9.86 18.18
C PRO A 130 0.98 10.66 17.38
N GLN A 131 2.08 10.01 16.99
CA GLN A 131 3.15 10.63 16.21
C GLN A 131 3.04 10.32 14.70
N TYR A 132 1.97 9.65 14.24
CA TYR A 132 1.72 9.43 12.81
C TYR A 132 1.19 10.72 12.18
N LEU A 133 1.89 11.23 11.18
CA LEU A 133 1.63 12.52 10.54
C LEU A 133 0.92 12.40 9.18
N GLY A 134 0.82 11.18 8.64
CA GLY A 134 0.18 10.94 7.35
C GLY A 134 1.14 10.39 6.29
N MET A 135 0.78 10.55 5.03
CA MET A 135 1.54 10.07 3.88
C MET A 135 2.29 11.22 3.19
N LEU A 136 3.52 10.97 2.77
CA LEU A 136 4.26 11.89 1.91
C LEU A 136 3.62 11.95 0.51
N THR A 137 3.62 13.14 -0.08
CA THR A 137 3.12 13.35 -1.44
C THR A 137 4.13 12.94 -2.50
N ARG A 138 3.71 12.94 -3.78
CA ARG A 138 4.63 12.75 -4.93
C ARG A 138 5.21 14.07 -5.46
N SER A 139 4.88 15.20 -4.85
CA SER A 139 5.43 16.50 -5.19
C SER A 139 6.72 16.73 -4.43
N GLN A 140 7.84 16.87 -5.12
CA GLN A 140 9.16 17.12 -4.52
C GLN A 140 9.15 18.37 -3.65
N GLU A 141 8.51 19.44 -4.11
CA GLU A 141 8.39 20.68 -3.34
C GLU A 141 7.61 20.51 -2.04
N ASN A 142 6.49 19.77 -2.08
CA ASN A 142 5.70 19.50 -0.88
C ASN A 142 6.45 18.58 0.09
N VAL A 143 7.14 17.56 -0.42
CA VAL A 143 7.98 16.69 0.40
C VAL A 143 9.09 17.49 1.04
N ARG A 144 9.77 18.40 0.29
CA ARG A 144 10.78 19.28 0.83
C ARG A 144 10.25 20.13 1.98
N LYS A 145 9.11 20.81 1.79
CA LYS A 145 8.46 21.60 2.84
C LYS A 145 8.09 20.78 4.07
N THR A 146 7.59 19.56 3.83
CA THR A 146 7.18 18.63 4.91
C THR A 146 8.37 18.16 5.72
N LEU A 147 9.51 17.87 5.09
CA LEU A 147 10.70 17.33 5.75
C LEU A 147 11.66 18.42 6.27
N ASP A 148 11.50 19.68 5.87
CA ASP A 148 12.39 20.78 6.25
C ASP A 148 12.56 20.98 7.77
N PRO A 149 11.56 20.76 8.64
CA PRO A 149 11.74 20.87 10.09
C PRO A 149 12.63 19.79 10.71
N PHE A 150 12.95 18.69 9.99
CA PHE A 150 13.60 17.51 10.55
C PHE A 150 15.09 17.48 10.19
N ASP A 151 15.93 17.23 11.20
CA ASP A 151 17.40 17.15 11.05
C ASP A 151 17.89 15.73 10.73
N LEU A 152 17.05 14.72 10.93
CA LEU A 152 17.34 13.33 10.60
C LEU A 152 16.11 12.62 10.05
N VAL A 153 16.29 11.95 8.92
CA VAL A 153 15.31 11.08 8.27
C VAL A 153 15.76 9.62 8.39
N LEU A 154 15.01 8.80 9.10
CA LEU A 154 15.16 7.35 9.08
C LEU A 154 14.18 6.76 8.08
N CYS A 155 14.69 6.28 6.94
CA CYS A 155 13.92 5.49 5.99
C CYS A 155 13.89 4.03 6.47
N LEU A 156 12.73 3.55 6.90
CA LEU A 156 12.56 2.26 7.57
C LEU A 156 11.71 1.31 6.72
N GLY A 157 12.37 0.40 6.03
CA GLY A 157 11.72 -0.59 5.16
C GLY A 157 10.93 0.01 4.00
N ALA A 158 11.33 1.19 3.54
CA ALA A 158 10.68 1.97 2.49
C ALA A 158 11.61 2.23 1.31
N ASP A 159 11.04 2.53 0.15
CA ASP A 159 11.77 3.16 -0.94
C ASP A 159 11.92 4.65 -0.65
N LEU A 160 13.13 5.12 -0.57
CA LEU A 160 13.35 6.53 -0.26
C LEU A 160 12.90 7.41 -1.44
N LEU A 161 11.68 7.93 -1.32
CA LEU A 161 11.04 8.92 -2.18
C LEU A 161 10.92 8.51 -3.67
N ARG A 162 9.90 7.72 -3.97
CA ARG A 162 9.51 7.43 -5.37
C ARG A 162 8.86 8.65 -6.01
N MET A 163 9.67 9.50 -6.63
CA MET A 163 9.17 10.65 -7.38
C MET A 163 8.96 10.28 -8.85
N SER A 164 7.77 10.54 -9.37
CA SER A 164 7.38 10.18 -10.73
C SER A 164 7.40 11.36 -11.72
N VAL A 165 7.54 12.58 -11.23
CA VAL A 165 7.55 13.81 -12.03
C VAL A 165 8.79 14.61 -11.67
N TYR A 166 9.54 15.02 -12.69
CA TYR A 166 10.70 15.89 -12.50
C TYR A 166 10.30 17.24 -11.86
N SER A 167 11.11 17.69 -10.94
CA SER A 167 11.04 19.03 -10.34
C SER A 167 12.47 19.53 -10.12
N PRO A 168 12.74 20.83 -10.25
CA PRO A 168 14.05 21.41 -9.97
C PRO A 168 14.37 21.44 -8.47
N VAL A 169 13.39 21.11 -7.61
CA VAL A 169 13.56 21.12 -6.15
C VAL A 169 13.92 19.73 -5.66
N GLU A 170 15.06 19.60 -4.98
CA GLU A 170 15.42 18.36 -4.29
C GLU A 170 14.49 18.12 -3.09
N PRO A 171 13.88 16.91 -2.98
CA PRO A 171 12.86 16.64 -1.97
C PRO A 171 13.43 16.51 -0.55
N LEU A 172 14.71 16.16 -0.41
CA LEU A 172 15.37 16.07 0.90
C LEU A 172 16.05 17.40 1.26
N PRO A 173 15.87 17.92 2.48
CA PRO A 173 16.59 19.09 2.95
C PRO A 173 18.11 18.81 3.02
N ASN A 174 18.93 19.77 2.59
CA ASN A 174 20.38 19.60 2.59
C ASN A 174 20.99 19.42 3.98
N HIS A 175 20.32 19.92 5.02
CA HIS A 175 20.74 19.82 6.41
C HIS A 175 20.30 18.50 7.07
N SER A 176 19.36 17.77 6.46
CA SER A 176 18.86 16.52 7.02
C SER A 176 19.82 15.37 6.74
N ARG A 177 20.17 14.66 7.79
CA ARG A 177 20.91 13.39 7.72
C ARG A 177 19.96 12.29 7.32
N VAL A 178 20.38 11.37 6.48
CA VAL A 178 19.55 10.25 6.01
C VAL A 178 20.15 8.92 6.45
N LEU A 179 19.36 8.12 7.15
CA LEU A 179 19.65 6.74 7.50
C LEU A 179 18.65 5.85 6.77
N HIS A 180 19.11 4.79 6.14
CA HIS A 180 18.25 3.91 5.34
C HIS A 180 18.46 2.45 5.75
N LEU A 181 17.41 1.80 6.25
CA LEU A 181 17.37 0.39 6.63
C LEU A 181 16.33 -0.34 5.76
N SER A 182 16.76 -1.35 5.01
CA SER A 182 15.90 -2.14 4.12
C SER A 182 16.56 -3.48 3.78
N GLU A 183 15.78 -4.52 3.52
CA GLU A 183 16.30 -5.78 2.95
C GLU A 183 16.69 -5.62 1.46
N ARG A 184 16.17 -4.60 0.78
CA ARG A 184 16.36 -4.37 -0.64
C ARG A 184 17.62 -3.57 -0.91
N SER A 185 18.74 -4.28 -1.11
CA SER A 185 20.05 -3.67 -1.38
C SER A 185 20.04 -2.69 -2.57
N TRP A 186 19.21 -2.94 -3.57
CA TRP A 186 19.06 -2.08 -4.74
C TRP A 186 18.53 -0.67 -4.40
N GLU A 187 17.72 -0.53 -3.37
CA GLU A 187 17.13 0.75 -2.97
C GLU A 187 18.04 1.59 -2.07
N LEU A 188 18.98 0.93 -1.37
CA LEU A 188 19.85 1.56 -0.38
C LEU A 188 20.82 2.54 -1.03
N GLY A 189 20.73 3.83 -0.64
CA GLY A 189 21.63 4.89 -1.13
C GLY A 189 21.54 5.16 -2.64
N LYS A 190 20.49 4.69 -3.30
CA LYS A 190 20.33 4.69 -4.75
C LYS A 190 20.23 6.07 -5.38
N ASN A 191 19.35 6.91 -4.84
CA ASN A 191 18.99 8.19 -5.45
C ASN A 191 19.42 9.40 -4.62
N TYR A 192 19.61 9.22 -3.32
CA TYR A 192 19.84 10.34 -2.40
C TYR A 192 21.05 10.08 -1.51
N ARG A 193 21.75 11.14 -1.15
CA ARG A 193 22.88 11.05 -0.21
C ARG A 193 22.39 10.43 1.11
N THR A 194 22.99 9.32 1.49
CA THR A 194 22.66 8.54 2.69
C THR A 194 23.90 8.45 3.57
N GLU A 195 23.78 8.80 4.85
CA GLU A 195 24.89 8.74 5.80
C GLU A 195 25.17 7.29 6.23
N LEU A 196 24.09 6.52 6.45
CA LEU A 196 24.16 5.13 6.84
C LEU A 196 23.12 4.33 6.06
N ALA A 197 23.56 3.37 5.26
CA ALA A 197 22.71 2.45 4.50
C ALA A 197 22.94 1.02 5.00
N LEU A 198 21.89 0.38 5.54
CA LEU A 198 21.97 -0.94 6.17
C LEU A 198 21.06 -1.93 5.45
N GLN A 199 21.67 -2.93 4.83
CA GLN A 199 20.91 -4.06 4.29
C GLN A 199 20.63 -5.06 5.42
N ALA A 200 19.41 -5.06 5.92
CA ALA A 200 18.98 -5.95 7.00
C ALA A 200 17.46 -6.07 7.09
N ASN A 201 17.00 -7.11 7.77
CA ASN A 201 15.62 -7.29 8.15
C ASN A 201 15.22 -6.24 9.20
N VAL A 202 14.13 -5.52 8.98
CA VAL A 202 13.69 -4.44 9.86
C VAL A 202 13.30 -4.96 11.23
N CYS A 203 12.48 -6.03 11.29
CA CYS A 203 12.02 -6.62 12.54
C CYS A 203 13.20 -7.12 13.39
N GLU A 204 14.13 -7.88 12.79
CA GLU A 204 15.33 -8.38 13.49
C GLU A 204 16.26 -7.24 13.93
N THR A 205 16.34 -6.17 13.13
CA THR A 205 17.15 -5.01 13.53
C THR A 205 16.50 -4.26 14.71
N LEU A 206 15.19 -4.02 14.66
CA LEU A 206 14.48 -3.34 15.74
C LEU A 206 14.53 -4.13 17.06
N SER A 207 14.47 -5.47 17.01
CA SER A 207 14.55 -6.34 18.19
C SER A 207 15.82 -6.13 19.01
N VAL A 208 16.93 -5.79 18.36
CA VAL A 208 18.23 -5.51 19.04
C VAL A 208 18.48 -4.01 19.22
N LEU A 209 17.99 -3.16 18.31
CA LEU A 209 18.18 -1.72 18.40
C LEU A 209 17.38 -1.10 19.55
N LEU A 210 16.15 -1.53 19.80
CA LEU A 210 15.31 -0.99 20.87
C LEU A 210 15.94 -1.18 22.27
N PRO A 211 16.39 -2.37 22.68
CA PRO A 211 17.12 -2.54 23.94
C PRO A 211 18.39 -1.68 24.01
N LEU A 212 19.15 -1.58 22.91
CA LEU A 212 20.36 -0.77 22.84
C LEU A 212 20.06 0.73 23.06
N LEU A 213 19.04 1.27 22.40
CA LEU A 213 18.60 2.65 22.60
C LEU A 213 18.14 2.89 24.05
N ARG A 214 17.32 1.98 24.59
CA ARG A 214 16.82 2.09 25.98
C ARG A 214 17.96 2.13 27.02
N SER A 215 19.06 1.40 26.78
CA SER A 215 20.23 1.40 27.67
C SER A 215 21.04 2.70 27.61
N ARG A 216 20.93 3.49 26.52
CA ARG A 216 21.70 4.72 26.31
C ARG A 216 20.93 6.00 26.59
N ILE A 217 19.60 5.93 26.61
CA ILE A 217 18.72 7.10 26.82
C ILE A 217 18.72 7.50 28.28
N ASP A 218 19.13 8.74 28.55
CA ASP A 218 19.06 9.39 29.87
C ASP A 218 17.72 10.10 30.10
N THR A 219 17.56 10.68 31.29
CA THR A 219 16.34 11.42 31.67
C THR A 219 16.11 12.63 30.78
N LYS A 220 17.17 13.36 30.47
CA LYS A 220 17.09 14.56 29.63
C LYS A 220 16.60 14.24 28.21
N TYR A 221 17.11 13.14 27.61
CA TYR A 221 16.63 12.70 26.31
C TYR A 221 15.14 12.32 26.36
N LYS A 222 14.70 11.60 27.39
CA LYS A 222 13.29 11.22 27.58
C LYS A 222 12.37 12.44 27.63
N GLU A 223 12.75 13.46 28.40
CA GLU A 223 11.99 14.72 28.49
C GLU A 223 11.90 15.41 27.12
N GLN A 224 13.01 15.49 26.37
CA GLN A 224 13.02 16.06 25.04
C GLN A 224 12.17 15.26 24.04
N ALA A 225 12.23 13.93 24.09
CA ALA A 225 11.39 13.06 23.26
C ALA A 225 9.90 13.26 23.56
N GLN A 226 9.51 13.42 24.84
CA GLN A 226 8.13 13.71 25.23
C GLN A 226 7.66 15.08 24.74
N ILE A 227 8.50 16.11 24.82
CA ILE A 227 8.18 17.45 24.30
C ILE A 227 7.92 17.36 22.77
N ARG A 228 8.79 16.67 22.01
CA ARG A 228 8.58 16.47 20.57
C ARG A 228 7.28 15.73 20.28
N ALA A 229 7.04 14.60 20.98
CA ALA A 229 5.84 13.80 20.79
C ALA A 229 4.56 14.63 21.03
N LYS A 230 4.52 15.42 22.11
CA LYS A 230 3.39 16.30 22.42
C LYS A 230 3.15 17.39 21.37
N ALA A 231 4.22 17.94 20.79
CA ALA A 231 4.09 18.91 19.69
C ALA A 231 3.50 18.26 18.42
N LEU A 232 3.88 17.01 18.13
CA LEU A 232 3.37 16.26 16.98
C LEU A 232 1.89 15.86 17.12
N GLU A 233 1.41 15.58 18.32
CA GLU A 233 0.01 15.25 18.57
C GLU A 233 -0.95 16.35 18.11
N GLN A 234 -0.54 17.62 18.17
CA GLN A 234 -1.37 18.77 17.77
C GLN A 234 -1.59 18.88 16.25
N GLN A 235 -0.79 18.19 15.46
CA GLN A 235 -0.82 18.22 13.99
C GLN A 235 -0.78 16.83 13.36
N ASN A 236 -1.08 15.80 14.14
CA ASN A 236 -1.03 14.43 13.68
C ASN A 236 -2.15 14.12 12.66
N TRP A 237 -2.08 12.92 12.11
CA TRP A 237 -3.04 12.43 11.14
C TRP A 237 -4.49 12.50 11.65
N ALA A 238 -4.76 12.17 12.91
CA ALA A 238 -6.11 12.20 13.47
C ALA A 238 -6.69 13.62 13.50
N VAL A 239 -5.88 14.61 13.88
CA VAL A 239 -6.27 16.04 13.85
C VAL A 239 -6.55 16.48 12.41
N THR A 240 -5.69 16.10 11.48
CA THR A 240 -5.85 16.41 10.06
C THR A 240 -7.11 15.76 9.48
N ARG A 241 -7.34 14.48 9.78
CA ARG A 241 -8.55 13.75 9.37
C ARG A 241 -9.82 14.45 9.85
N ASN A 242 -9.87 14.87 11.13
CA ASN A 242 -11.02 15.55 11.69
C ASN A 242 -11.31 16.89 10.98
N LYS A 243 -10.28 17.68 10.70
CA LYS A 243 -10.42 18.94 9.95
C LYS A 243 -10.97 18.69 8.54
N LEU A 244 -10.41 17.71 7.82
CA LEU A 244 -10.87 17.34 6.47
C LEU A 244 -12.31 16.81 6.52
N THR A 245 -12.68 16.00 7.49
CA THR A 245 -14.05 15.51 7.67
C THR A 245 -15.04 16.68 7.81
N THR A 246 -14.71 17.67 8.65
CA THR A 246 -15.57 18.86 8.80
C THR A 246 -15.72 19.63 7.49
N GLN A 247 -14.65 19.77 6.72
CA GLN A 247 -14.70 20.43 5.40
C GLN A 247 -15.56 19.66 4.39
N VAL A 248 -15.40 18.33 4.32
CA VAL A 248 -16.16 17.48 3.38
C VAL A 248 -17.65 17.48 3.72
N LEU A 249 -18.02 17.49 5.00
CA LEU A 249 -19.42 17.57 5.42
C LEU A 249 -20.13 18.83 4.89
N THR A 250 -19.44 19.94 4.70
CA THR A 250 -20.04 21.15 4.09
C THR A 250 -20.38 20.96 2.61
N GLN A 251 -19.84 19.95 1.94
CA GLN A 251 -20.06 19.62 0.55
C GLN A 251 -20.95 18.36 0.35
N SER A 252 -21.51 17.82 1.42
CA SER A 252 -22.27 16.57 1.40
C SER A 252 -23.55 16.61 0.56
N SER A 253 -24.05 17.81 0.24
CA SER A 253 -25.22 18.02 -0.64
C SER A 253 -24.90 17.94 -2.14
N MET A 254 -23.62 17.93 -2.54
CA MET A 254 -23.25 17.87 -3.96
C MET A 254 -23.68 16.54 -4.60
N ARG A 255 -24.25 16.65 -5.79
CA ARG A 255 -24.62 15.50 -6.65
C ARG A 255 -24.09 15.72 -8.08
N PRO A 256 -23.39 14.74 -8.68
CA PRO A 256 -22.85 13.49 -8.07
C PRO A 256 -21.91 13.80 -6.91
N MET A 257 -21.79 12.84 -5.93
CA MET A 257 -20.95 13.04 -4.77
C MET A 257 -19.47 13.20 -5.13
N SER A 258 -18.76 14.03 -4.36
CA SER A 258 -17.33 14.22 -4.57
C SER A 258 -16.52 12.97 -4.18
N ALA A 259 -15.31 12.81 -4.76
CA ALA A 259 -14.40 11.73 -4.40
C ALA A 259 -14.07 11.73 -2.89
N SER A 260 -13.92 12.90 -2.27
CA SER A 260 -13.64 13.00 -0.83
C SER A 260 -14.85 12.59 0.02
N THR A 261 -16.08 12.95 -0.39
CA THR A 261 -17.32 12.49 0.26
C THR A 261 -17.43 10.97 0.16
N PHE A 262 -17.21 10.39 -1.01
CA PHE A 262 -17.20 8.95 -1.25
C PHE A 262 -16.21 8.22 -0.32
N VAL A 263 -14.96 8.67 -0.24
CA VAL A 263 -13.94 8.08 0.61
C VAL A 263 -14.30 8.19 2.10
N MET A 264 -14.76 9.37 2.53
CA MET A 264 -15.14 9.61 3.92
C MET A 264 -16.25 8.65 4.38
N HIS A 265 -17.32 8.50 3.58
CA HIS A 265 -18.42 7.59 3.89
C HIS A 265 -17.97 6.14 3.95
N ILE A 266 -17.16 5.67 2.98
CA ILE A 266 -16.61 4.31 3.00
C ILE A 266 -15.82 4.09 4.29
N THR A 267 -14.83 4.94 4.56
CA THR A 267 -13.91 4.71 5.67
C THR A 267 -14.58 4.80 7.06
N ASN A 268 -15.69 5.53 7.17
CA ASN A 268 -16.46 5.61 8.41
C ASN A 268 -17.28 4.32 8.70
N GLN A 269 -17.53 3.47 7.69
CA GLN A 269 -18.24 2.19 7.86
C GLN A 269 -17.30 1.00 8.06
N LEU A 270 -15.97 1.20 7.90
CA LEU A 270 -14.99 0.12 8.08
C LEU A 270 -14.74 -0.16 9.55
N THR A 271 -14.88 -1.42 9.94
CA THR A 271 -14.45 -1.93 11.25
C THR A 271 -12.96 -2.34 11.20
N PRO A 272 -12.24 -2.43 12.33
CA PRO A 272 -10.81 -2.73 12.33
C PRO A 272 -10.41 -4.07 11.70
N ASP A 273 -11.33 -5.03 11.62
CA ASP A 273 -11.13 -6.35 11.02
C ASP A 273 -11.25 -6.36 9.49
N VAL A 274 -11.87 -5.32 8.90
CA VAL A 274 -12.00 -5.20 7.43
C VAL A 274 -10.64 -5.03 6.78
N ILE A 275 -10.42 -5.78 5.70
CA ILE A 275 -9.27 -5.58 4.80
C ILE A 275 -9.72 -4.76 3.60
N VAL A 276 -8.98 -3.71 3.28
CA VAL A 276 -9.26 -2.87 2.10
C VAL A 276 -8.32 -3.25 0.96
N VAL A 277 -8.91 -3.49 -0.22
CA VAL A 277 -8.17 -3.65 -1.48
C VAL A 277 -8.55 -2.48 -2.40
N GLU A 278 -7.56 -1.75 -2.95
CA GLU A 278 -7.81 -0.46 -3.59
C GLU A 278 -7.20 -0.35 -4.97
N GLU A 279 -8.02 0.12 -5.94
CA GLU A 279 -7.63 0.47 -7.30
C GLU A 279 -8.60 1.50 -7.91
N ALA A 280 -9.01 2.53 -7.15
CA ALA A 280 -9.92 3.55 -7.69
C ALA A 280 -9.21 4.86 -8.03
N LEU A 281 -7.88 4.90 -7.96
CA LEU A 281 -6.98 5.95 -8.43
C LEU A 281 -7.43 7.37 -7.99
N THR A 282 -7.99 8.17 -8.91
CA THR A 282 -8.41 9.54 -8.63
C THR A 282 -9.63 9.62 -7.71
N SER A 283 -10.49 8.60 -7.69
CA SER A 283 -11.63 8.55 -6.79
C SER A 283 -11.27 8.24 -5.34
N THR A 284 -10.06 7.72 -5.09
CA THR A 284 -9.52 7.39 -3.77
C THR A 284 -8.26 8.17 -3.41
N GLN A 285 -7.97 9.28 -4.10
CA GLN A 285 -6.79 10.09 -3.83
C GLN A 285 -6.70 10.57 -2.37
N SER A 286 -7.84 10.78 -1.71
CA SER A 286 -7.90 11.15 -0.30
C SER A 286 -7.92 9.95 0.68
N LEU A 287 -7.93 8.71 0.19
CA LEU A 287 -8.02 7.52 1.05
C LEU A 287 -6.96 7.47 2.16
N PRO A 288 -5.68 7.79 1.93
CA PRO A 288 -4.66 7.78 2.98
C PRO A 288 -4.92 8.77 4.13
N GLN A 289 -5.74 9.79 3.88
CA GLN A 289 -6.13 10.79 4.87
C GLN A 289 -7.30 10.34 5.76
N TYR A 290 -8.02 9.29 5.38
CA TYR A 290 -9.21 8.81 6.07
C TYR A 290 -9.12 7.37 6.55
N LEU A 291 -8.36 6.50 5.84
CA LEU A 291 -8.29 5.07 6.13
C LEU A 291 -7.50 4.79 7.41
N HIS A 292 -8.13 4.14 8.37
CA HIS A 292 -7.42 3.59 9.52
C HIS A 292 -6.66 2.32 9.14
N GLN A 293 -5.36 2.32 9.39
CA GLN A 293 -4.50 1.14 9.26
C GLN A 293 -4.19 0.61 10.66
N HIS A 294 -4.85 -0.47 11.05
CA HIS A 294 -4.69 -1.05 12.39
C HIS A 294 -3.64 -2.15 12.43
N TYR A 295 -3.54 -2.91 11.35
CA TYR A 295 -2.70 -4.10 11.25
C TYR A 295 -1.89 -4.06 9.94
N PRO A 296 -0.76 -4.76 9.88
CA PRO A 296 0.07 -4.84 8.67
C PRO A 296 -0.66 -5.30 7.41
N ASP A 297 -1.66 -6.17 7.55
CA ASP A 297 -2.46 -6.75 6.48
C ASP A 297 -3.86 -6.12 6.36
N SER A 298 -4.04 -4.88 6.78
CA SER A 298 -5.33 -4.17 6.70
C SER A 298 -5.58 -3.45 5.36
N PHE A 299 -4.55 -3.30 4.53
CA PHE A 299 -4.62 -2.57 3.27
C PHE A 299 -3.73 -3.19 2.19
N PHE A 300 -4.27 -3.33 0.98
CA PHE A 300 -3.55 -3.74 -0.22
C PHE A 300 -3.90 -2.81 -1.38
N GLY A 301 -2.89 -2.15 -1.93
CA GLY A 301 -3.02 -1.22 -3.05
C GLY A 301 -2.24 -1.70 -4.29
N LEU A 302 -2.33 -0.92 -5.34
CA LEU A 302 -1.73 -1.20 -6.64
C LEU A 302 -0.21 -1.00 -6.62
N ALA A 303 0.56 -2.07 -6.48
CA ALA A 303 2.03 -2.00 -6.35
C ALA A 303 2.76 -1.64 -7.65
N SER A 304 2.29 -2.16 -8.78
CA SER A 304 2.99 -2.06 -10.07
C SER A 304 2.43 -1.00 -11.03
N GLY A 305 1.26 -0.43 -10.72
CA GLY A 305 0.53 0.47 -11.63
C GLY A 305 -0.21 -0.25 -12.78
N GLY A 306 -0.20 -1.59 -12.82
CA GLY A 306 -0.98 -2.39 -13.78
C GLY A 306 -2.44 -2.50 -13.36
N LEU A 307 -3.36 -2.01 -14.19
CA LEU A 307 -4.80 -2.06 -13.92
C LEU A 307 -5.36 -3.48 -13.95
N GLY A 308 -6.45 -3.72 -13.18
CA GLY A 308 -7.12 -5.01 -13.08
C GLY A 308 -6.70 -5.82 -11.85
N PHE A 309 -6.02 -5.21 -10.88
CA PHE A 309 -5.56 -5.85 -9.65
C PHE A 309 -6.70 -6.07 -8.65
N ALA A 310 -7.50 -5.04 -8.34
CA ALA A 310 -8.30 -5.05 -7.11
C ALA A 310 -9.42 -6.11 -7.12
N ILE A 311 -10.09 -6.35 -8.24
CA ILE A 311 -11.16 -7.36 -8.29
C ILE A 311 -10.61 -8.77 -8.05
N PRO A 312 -9.65 -9.30 -8.83
CA PRO A 312 -9.08 -10.62 -8.56
C PRO A 312 -8.20 -10.64 -7.31
N GLY A 313 -7.53 -9.53 -6.98
CA GLY A 313 -6.74 -9.39 -5.75
C GLY A 313 -7.58 -9.56 -4.49
N ALA A 314 -8.80 -8.99 -4.46
CA ALA A 314 -9.74 -9.18 -3.36
C ALA A 314 -10.14 -10.65 -3.18
N VAL A 315 -10.31 -11.40 -4.27
CA VAL A 315 -10.54 -12.87 -4.21
C VAL A 315 -9.37 -13.55 -3.50
N GLY A 316 -8.13 -13.27 -3.92
CA GLY A 316 -6.93 -13.86 -3.30
C GLY A 316 -6.78 -13.48 -1.82
N VAL A 317 -7.03 -12.23 -1.46
CA VAL A 317 -7.00 -11.74 -0.07
C VAL A 317 -8.06 -12.44 0.77
N SER A 318 -9.30 -12.54 0.29
CA SER A 318 -10.39 -13.22 1.01
C SER A 318 -10.13 -14.72 1.21
N MET A 319 -9.57 -15.40 0.21
CA MET A 319 -9.15 -16.80 0.35
C MET A 319 -8.01 -16.98 1.35
N ALA A 320 -7.07 -16.03 1.42
CA ALA A 320 -5.95 -16.09 2.35
C ALA A 320 -6.32 -15.69 3.79
N LYS A 321 -7.42 -14.94 3.96
CA LYS A 321 -7.92 -14.41 5.24
C LYS A 321 -9.43 -14.66 5.37
N PRO A 322 -9.87 -15.92 5.45
CA PRO A 322 -11.29 -16.30 5.36
C PRO A 322 -12.15 -15.73 6.50
N ASP A 323 -11.54 -15.42 7.64
CA ASP A 323 -12.24 -14.92 8.84
C ASP A 323 -12.39 -13.39 8.85
N ARG A 324 -11.95 -12.69 7.80
CA ARG A 324 -11.98 -11.22 7.72
C ARG A 324 -12.75 -10.76 6.49
N PRO A 325 -13.70 -9.83 6.64
CA PRO A 325 -14.39 -9.25 5.50
C PRO A 325 -13.43 -8.40 4.64
N VAL A 326 -13.66 -8.41 3.33
CA VAL A 326 -12.87 -7.63 2.37
C VAL A 326 -13.75 -6.59 1.72
N VAL A 327 -13.28 -5.34 1.66
CA VAL A 327 -13.88 -4.26 0.87
C VAL A 327 -12.93 -3.89 -0.26
N ALA A 328 -13.36 -4.11 -1.50
CA ALA A 328 -12.59 -3.78 -2.69
C ALA A 328 -13.11 -2.48 -3.30
N ILE A 329 -12.32 -1.41 -3.29
CA ILE A 329 -12.67 -0.10 -3.84
C ILE A 329 -12.02 0.02 -5.22
N VAL A 330 -12.83 0.09 -6.27
CA VAL A 330 -12.37 -0.02 -7.65
C VAL A 330 -12.95 1.10 -8.51
N GLY A 331 -12.14 1.72 -9.36
CA GLY A 331 -12.63 2.66 -10.36
C GLY A 331 -13.40 1.93 -11.49
N ASP A 332 -14.35 2.60 -12.11
CA ASP A 332 -15.13 2.08 -13.23
C ASP A 332 -14.24 1.54 -14.37
N GLY A 333 -13.30 2.34 -14.85
CA GLY A 333 -12.36 1.91 -15.89
C GLY A 333 -11.45 0.75 -15.44
N SER A 334 -10.95 0.79 -14.20
CA SER A 334 -10.12 -0.29 -13.63
C SER A 334 -10.88 -1.61 -13.51
N ALA A 335 -12.16 -1.55 -13.15
CA ALA A 335 -13.00 -2.73 -12.99
C ALA A 335 -13.09 -3.57 -14.27
N MET A 336 -13.10 -2.92 -15.44
CA MET A 336 -13.21 -3.61 -16.73
C MET A 336 -11.98 -4.45 -17.11
N TYR A 337 -10.82 -4.24 -16.46
CA TYR A 337 -9.62 -5.05 -16.67
C TYR A 337 -9.66 -6.41 -15.95
N GLY A 338 -10.52 -6.56 -14.93
CA GLY A 338 -10.61 -7.79 -14.13
C GLY A 338 -12.03 -8.18 -13.73
N ILE A 339 -13.05 -7.67 -14.42
CA ILE A 339 -14.47 -7.78 -14.05
C ILE A 339 -14.94 -9.24 -13.89
N GLN A 340 -14.38 -10.18 -14.65
CA GLN A 340 -14.68 -11.60 -14.56
C GLN A 340 -14.33 -12.22 -13.19
N GLY A 341 -13.47 -11.59 -12.40
CA GLY A 341 -13.17 -12.02 -11.03
C GLY A 341 -14.39 -11.98 -10.09
N LEU A 342 -15.44 -11.21 -10.44
CA LEU A 342 -16.71 -11.22 -9.71
C LEU A 342 -17.36 -12.61 -9.74
N TRP A 343 -17.29 -13.31 -10.88
CA TRP A 343 -17.81 -14.68 -10.97
C TRP A 343 -17.08 -15.63 -10.00
N THR A 344 -15.75 -15.49 -9.89
CA THR A 344 -14.94 -16.30 -8.95
C THR A 344 -15.36 -16.03 -7.51
N ALA A 345 -15.55 -14.76 -7.13
CA ALA A 345 -16.04 -14.40 -5.80
C ALA A 345 -17.42 -14.99 -5.50
N ALA A 346 -18.34 -14.95 -6.48
CA ALA A 346 -19.67 -15.54 -6.36
C ALA A 346 -19.62 -17.06 -6.24
N HIS A 347 -18.81 -17.72 -7.10
CA HIS A 347 -18.65 -19.18 -7.12
C HIS A 347 -18.15 -19.73 -5.78
N PHE A 348 -17.15 -19.09 -5.19
CA PHE A 348 -16.60 -19.47 -3.88
C PHE A 348 -17.32 -18.84 -2.68
N LYS A 349 -18.38 -18.04 -2.91
CA LYS A 349 -19.17 -17.37 -1.86
C LYS A 349 -18.32 -16.55 -0.90
N LEU A 350 -17.33 -15.84 -1.41
CA LEU A 350 -16.37 -15.07 -0.62
C LEU A 350 -17.04 -13.83 0.00
N PRO A 351 -16.76 -13.47 1.27
CA PRO A 351 -17.32 -12.29 1.93
C PRO A 351 -16.65 -11.00 1.46
N ILE A 352 -16.86 -10.64 0.20
CA ILE A 352 -16.27 -9.47 -0.44
C ILE A 352 -17.37 -8.48 -0.81
N THR A 353 -17.22 -7.22 -0.36
CA THR A 353 -18.02 -6.09 -0.83
C THR A 353 -17.22 -5.30 -1.86
N TYR A 354 -17.60 -5.38 -3.13
CA TYR A 354 -17.02 -4.57 -4.19
C TYR A 354 -17.70 -3.22 -4.25
N VAL A 355 -16.94 -2.13 -4.24
CA VAL A 355 -17.43 -0.75 -4.34
C VAL A 355 -16.87 -0.14 -5.60
N ILE A 356 -17.70 0.03 -6.63
CA ILE A 356 -17.29 0.64 -7.90
C ILE A 356 -17.51 2.14 -7.84
N ALA A 357 -16.43 2.92 -7.87
CA ALA A 357 -16.49 4.37 -8.02
C ALA A 357 -16.72 4.71 -9.51
N ASN A 358 -17.99 4.90 -9.89
CA ASN A 358 -18.38 5.14 -11.27
C ASN A 358 -18.45 6.64 -11.54
N ASN A 359 -17.41 7.17 -12.20
CA ASN A 359 -17.36 8.56 -12.70
C ASN A 359 -17.56 8.65 -14.23
N MET A 360 -17.87 7.51 -14.86
CA MET A 360 -18.13 7.37 -16.30
C MET A 360 -16.98 7.86 -17.19
N GLY A 361 -15.71 7.66 -16.78
CA GLY A 361 -14.59 8.05 -17.62
C GLY A 361 -13.20 7.84 -17.03
N TYR A 362 -12.21 8.04 -17.87
CA TYR A 362 -10.79 7.94 -17.52
C TYR A 362 -10.27 9.25 -16.90
N ARG A 363 -10.83 9.62 -15.74
CA ARG A 363 -10.52 10.88 -15.04
C ARG A 363 -9.03 11.14 -14.86
N ILE A 364 -8.24 10.13 -14.50
CA ILE A 364 -6.80 10.28 -14.31
C ILE A 364 -6.09 10.76 -15.59
N ILE A 365 -6.56 10.30 -16.76
CA ILE A 365 -5.99 10.71 -18.06
C ILE A 365 -6.38 12.15 -18.37
N LYS A 366 -7.65 12.52 -18.12
CA LYS A 366 -8.13 13.90 -18.26
C LYS A 366 -7.33 14.88 -17.38
N GLU A 367 -7.12 14.56 -16.10
CA GLU A 367 -6.32 15.36 -15.18
C GLU A 367 -4.86 15.52 -15.67
N ARG A 368 -4.28 14.46 -16.22
CA ARG A 368 -2.93 14.52 -16.80
C ARG A 368 -2.86 15.39 -18.06
N LEU A 369 -3.83 15.26 -18.95
CA LEU A 369 -3.90 16.07 -20.17
C LEU A 369 -3.99 17.57 -19.83
N VAL A 370 -4.86 17.94 -18.90
CA VAL A 370 -4.98 19.33 -18.43
C VAL A 370 -3.69 19.82 -17.79
N SER A 371 -3.10 19.02 -16.88
CA SER A 371 -1.91 19.45 -16.14
C SER A 371 -0.65 19.56 -17.01
N MET A 372 -0.51 18.74 -18.05
CA MET A 372 0.69 18.69 -18.88
C MET A 372 0.59 19.53 -20.16
N GLN A 373 -0.61 19.66 -20.72
CA GLN A 373 -0.82 20.32 -22.02
C GLN A 373 -1.78 21.49 -21.95
N GLY A 374 -2.45 21.73 -20.81
CA GLY A 374 -3.49 22.76 -20.68
C GLY A 374 -4.71 22.51 -21.56
N SER A 375 -4.87 21.28 -22.09
CA SER A 375 -5.98 20.92 -22.99
C SER A 375 -7.10 20.26 -22.23
N ASP A 376 -8.33 20.66 -22.51
CA ASP A 376 -9.58 20.08 -22.02
C ASP A 376 -10.33 19.26 -23.11
N ARG A 377 -9.66 19.01 -24.24
CA ARG A 377 -10.22 18.20 -25.33
C ARG A 377 -10.06 16.71 -25.06
N PHE A 378 -11.08 16.11 -24.43
CA PHE A 378 -11.07 14.71 -23.99
C PHE A 378 -11.67 13.77 -25.05
N ILE A 379 -10.85 13.30 -25.99
CA ILE A 379 -11.30 12.37 -27.05
C ILE A 379 -11.16 10.92 -26.56
N GLY A 380 -12.28 10.17 -26.56
CA GLY A 380 -12.31 8.74 -26.18
C GLY A 380 -12.03 8.50 -24.70
N MET A 381 -12.24 9.50 -23.84
CA MET A 381 -11.98 9.41 -22.40
C MET A 381 -13.25 9.29 -21.55
N ASP A 382 -14.41 9.22 -22.19
CA ASP A 382 -15.71 9.04 -21.53
C ASP A 382 -16.22 7.61 -21.74
N MET A 383 -16.94 7.07 -20.74
CA MET A 383 -17.50 5.73 -20.70
C MET A 383 -19.02 5.78 -20.52
N ASN A 384 -19.67 6.74 -21.18
CA ASN A 384 -21.08 7.06 -21.00
C ASN A 384 -21.96 6.73 -22.25
N ASP A 385 -21.36 6.39 -23.38
CA ASP A 385 -22.08 6.04 -24.61
C ASP A 385 -21.48 4.81 -25.33
N PRO A 386 -22.03 3.59 -25.04
CA PRO A 386 -23.04 3.28 -24.03
C PRO A 386 -22.45 3.26 -22.61
N ALA A 387 -23.26 3.66 -21.62
CA ALA A 387 -22.86 3.56 -20.22
C ALA A 387 -22.84 2.10 -19.75
N ILE A 388 -21.84 1.73 -18.95
CA ILE A 388 -21.71 0.40 -18.36
C ILE A 388 -22.60 0.31 -17.11
N ASN A 389 -23.40 -0.75 -17.02
CA ASN A 389 -24.20 -1.05 -15.84
C ASN A 389 -23.50 -2.14 -15.00
N TYR A 390 -22.75 -1.72 -13.99
CA TYR A 390 -21.99 -2.64 -13.13
C TYR A 390 -22.90 -3.52 -12.27
N CYS A 391 -24.08 -3.04 -11.89
CA CYS A 391 -25.06 -3.84 -11.17
C CYS A 391 -25.56 -5.02 -12.02
N GLN A 392 -25.88 -4.80 -13.29
CA GLN A 392 -26.31 -5.89 -14.20
C GLN A 392 -25.15 -6.88 -14.46
N LEU A 393 -23.91 -6.39 -14.62
CA LEU A 393 -22.74 -7.26 -14.74
C LEU A 393 -22.57 -8.15 -13.51
N ALA A 394 -22.67 -7.60 -12.30
CA ALA A 394 -22.58 -8.35 -11.07
C ALA A 394 -23.71 -9.40 -10.95
N GLN A 395 -24.95 -9.02 -11.27
CA GLN A 395 -26.10 -9.93 -11.27
C GLN A 395 -25.94 -11.09 -12.25
N SER A 396 -25.43 -10.81 -13.46
CA SER A 396 -25.16 -11.85 -14.46
C SER A 396 -24.09 -12.87 -14.01
N MET A 397 -23.23 -12.48 -13.06
CA MET A 397 -22.20 -13.31 -12.44
C MET A 397 -22.64 -13.92 -11.10
N GLY A 398 -23.92 -13.78 -10.72
CA GLY A 398 -24.50 -14.41 -9.53
C GLY A 398 -24.32 -13.64 -8.22
N MET A 399 -24.03 -12.32 -8.29
CA MET A 399 -23.85 -11.45 -7.13
C MET A 399 -25.07 -10.55 -6.90
N GLY A 400 -25.38 -10.27 -5.63
CA GLY A 400 -26.27 -9.17 -5.27
C GLY A 400 -25.60 -7.83 -5.57
N SER A 401 -26.40 -6.84 -5.99
CA SER A 401 -25.88 -5.52 -6.31
C SER A 401 -26.87 -4.40 -6.03
N ILE A 402 -26.36 -3.19 -5.78
CA ILE A 402 -27.14 -1.98 -5.59
C ILE A 402 -26.39 -0.79 -6.20
N LYS A 403 -27.15 0.13 -6.81
CA LYS A 403 -26.65 1.42 -7.29
C LYS A 403 -26.97 2.52 -6.31
N VAL A 404 -25.98 3.34 -5.97
CA VAL A 404 -26.08 4.41 -4.98
C VAL A 404 -25.65 5.72 -5.62
N SER A 405 -26.44 6.77 -5.39
CA SER A 405 -26.14 8.15 -5.83
C SER A 405 -26.15 9.14 -4.67
N ASP A 406 -26.77 8.76 -3.53
CA ASP A 406 -26.82 9.58 -2.32
C ASP A 406 -25.84 9.08 -1.26
N PRO A 407 -25.03 9.95 -0.61
CA PRO A 407 -24.13 9.55 0.47
C PRO A 407 -24.83 8.84 1.63
N ALA A 408 -26.06 9.23 1.97
CA ALA A 408 -26.81 8.59 3.07
C ALA A 408 -27.14 7.12 2.76
N ASP A 409 -27.48 6.82 1.49
CA ASP A 409 -27.75 5.45 1.04
C ASP A 409 -26.46 4.62 0.99
N LEU A 410 -25.30 5.26 0.76
CA LEU A 410 -24.00 4.59 0.73
C LEU A 410 -23.66 3.97 2.08
N ASP A 411 -23.89 4.67 3.18
CA ASP A 411 -23.64 4.15 4.53
C ASP A 411 -24.46 2.88 4.81
N ALA A 412 -25.75 2.92 4.47
CA ALA A 412 -26.62 1.77 4.65
C ALA A 412 -26.22 0.58 3.75
N ALA A 413 -25.90 0.85 2.48
CA ALA A 413 -25.46 -0.17 1.53
C ALA A 413 -24.14 -0.84 1.95
N LEU A 414 -23.16 -0.06 2.39
CA LEU A 414 -21.86 -0.56 2.88
C LEU A 414 -22.03 -1.45 4.11
N LYS A 415 -22.79 -0.96 5.09
CA LYS A 415 -23.07 -1.74 6.31
C LYS A 415 -23.75 -3.06 5.99
N ALA A 416 -24.80 -3.02 5.17
CA ALA A 416 -25.52 -4.22 4.73
C ALA A 416 -24.61 -5.17 3.95
N GLY A 417 -23.81 -4.64 3.00
CA GLY A 417 -22.89 -5.43 2.18
C GLY A 417 -21.85 -6.16 3.02
N ILE A 418 -21.15 -5.45 3.90
CA ILE A 418 -20.10 -6.01 4.77
C ILE A 418 -20.70 -7.08 5.73
N GLN A 419 -21.84 -6.76 6.35
CA GLN A 419 -22.50 -7.66 7.30
C GLN A 419 -23.17 -8.87 6.64
N SER A 420 -23.41 -8.83 5.34
CA SER A 420 -24.06 -9.95 4.61
C SER A 420 -23.25 -11.25 4.65
N GLY A 421 -21.93 -11.15 4.82
CA GLY A 421 -21.03 -12.31 4.69
C GLY A 421 -21.05 -12.97 3.31
N LYS A 422 -21.55 -12.27 2.29
CA LYS A 422 -21.73 -12.77 0.92
C LYS A 422 -21.07 -11.81 -0.08
N PRO A 423 -20.65 -12.30 -1.26
CA PRO A 423 -20.15 -11.43 -2.32
C PRO A 423 -21.27 -10.51 -2.81
N ASN A 424 -20.96 -9.23 -2.85
CA ASN A 424 -21.90 -8.21 -3.29
C ASN A 424 -21.18 -7.02 -3.96
N LEU A 425 -21.91 -6.23 -4.75
CA LEU A 425 -21.39 -5.07 -5.45
C LEU A 425 -22.25 -3.83 -5.20
N ILE A 426 -21.59 -2.72 -4.88
CA ILE A 426 -22.19 -1.40 -4.72
C ILE A 426 -21.62 -0.50 -5.82
N GLU A 427 -22.45 -0.11 -6.80
CA GLU A 427 -22.08 0.90 -7.80
C GLU A 427 -22.37 2.28 -7.23
N VAL A 428 -21.36 3.12 -7.08
CA VAL A 428 -21.50 4.48 -6.52
C VAL A 428 -21.23 5.51 -7.60
N VAL A 429 -22.21 6.38 -7.84
CA VAL A 429 -22.06 7.49 -8.81
C VAL A 429 -21.25 8.60 -8.16
N VAL A 430 -20.05 8.86 -8.70
CA VAL A 430 -19.14 9.89 -8.22
C VAL A 430 -18.87 10.95 -9.29
N SER A 431 -18.52 12.15 -8.88
CA SER A 431 -18.21 13.25 -9.81
C SER A 431 -16.99 12.94 -10.67
N ASN A 432 -17.07 13.23 -11.96
CA ASN A 432 -15.93 13.12 -12.89
C ASN A 432 -14.91 14.26 -12.71
N GLY A 433 -15.25 15.33 -11.97
CA GLY A 433 -14.37 16.46 -11.69
C GLY A 433 -14.22 17.45 -12.85
N PHE A 434 -14.76 17.16 -14.00
CA PHE A 434 -14.81 18.03 -15.18
C PHE A 434 -16.29 18.20 -15.54
N GLY A 435 -16.80 19.39 -15.58
CA GLY A 435 -18.25 19.63 -15.84
C GLY A 435 -18.80 18.75 -16.96
N ASN A 436 -20.15 18.60 -17.00
CA ASN A 436 -20.85 17.88 -18.08
C ASN A 436 -20.71 18.62 -19.39
#